data_7c622c93360d72c65857a4ed40055c7a
#
_entry.id   7c622c93360d72c65857a4ed40055c7a
#
_cell.length_a   1.000
_cell.length_b   1.000
_cell.length_c   1.000
_cell.angle_alpha   90.00
_cell.angle_beta   90.00
_cell.angle_gamma   90.00
#
_symmetry.space_group_name_H-M   'P 1'
#
loop_
_entity.id
_entity.type
_entity.pdbx_description
1 polymer ?
#
loop_
_entity_poly.entity_id
_entity_poly.type
_entity_poly.pdbx_seq_one_letter_code
_entity_poly.pdbx_strand_id
1 'polypeptide(L)'
;IDVINLKKSFGETEVLKDISVTINKGDIVVVLGPSGSGKSTFLRCLNCMEDPTGGSIIFNGVDIADIKVDINIHRRHMGMVFQHFNLFNNKTVIQNIMLAPVYVKCQELRKNKRKNIKIRIKNLFSKQKEELIPITTSKAEIQKEAKEQAMNLLKRIGLEDKADVYPSTLSGGQKQRVAIVRSLAMNPDVILFDEPTSALDPEMVGEVLDLMK
;
A
#
# COMPACT_ATOMS: atom_id res chain seq x y z
N ILE A 1 -3.64 0.71 -14.81
CA ILE A 1 -5.00 0.85 -14.21
C ILE A 1 -5.91 1.40 -15.28
N ASP A 2 -7.03 0.71 -15.55
CA ASP A 2 -8.08 1.25 -16.42
C ASP A 2 -9.31 1.57 -15.57
N VAL A 3 -9.68 2.83 -15.56
CA VAL A 3 -10.87 3.35 -14.90
C VAL A 3 -11.95 3.54 -15.96
N ILE A 4 -13.11 2.96 -15.75
CA ILE A 4 -14.18 2.95 -16.75
C ILE A 4 -15.47 3.44 -16.11
N ASN A 5 -15.98 4.57 -16.57
CA ASN A 5 -17.25 5.17 -16.15
C ASN A 5 -17.40 5.27 -14.61
N LEU A 6 -16.29 5.58 -13.90
CA LEU A 6 -16.24 5.62 -12.46
C LEU A 6 -17.19 6.69 -11.89
N LYS A 7 -18.05 6.28 -10.97
CA LYS A 7 -18.99 7.14 -10.26
C LYS A 7 -18.86 6.96 -8.77
N LYS A 8 -18.98 8.06 -8.03
CA LYS A 8 -19.07 8.04 -6.56
C LYS A 8 -20.04 9.09 -6.06
N SER A 9 -21.03 8.63 -5.30
CA SER A 9 -21.97 9.49 -4.59
C SER A 9 -21.89 9.25 -3.08
N PHE A 10 -22.16 10.29 -2.30
CA PHE A 10 -22.35 10.24 -0.86
C PHE A 10 -23.78 10.73 -0.59
N GLY A 11 -24.67 9.80 -0.30
CA GLY A 11 -26.11 10.10 -0.27
C GLY A 11 -26.57 10.63 -1.62
N GLU A 12 -27.19 11.82 -1.65
CA GLU A 12 -27.66 12.46 -2.88
C GLU A 12 -26.59 13.28 -3.61
N THR A 13 -25.42 13.46 -3.01
CA THR A 13 -24.34 14.27 -3.61
C THR A 13 -23.47 13.40 -4.49
N GLU A 14 -23.51 13.63 -5.81
CA GLU A 14 -22.63 12.99 -6.78
C GLU A 14 -21.29 13.75 -6.85
N VAL A 15 -20.20 13.08 -6.40
CA VAL A 15 -18.85 13.66 -6.35
C VAL A 15 -18.02 13.30 -7.57
N LEU A 16 -18.05 12.03 -8.00
CA LEU A 16 -17.42 11.59 -9.24
C LEU A 16 -18.50 11.24 -10.27
N LYS A 17 -18.39 11.87 -11.45
CA LYS A 17 -19.40 11.82 -12.51
C LYS A 17 -18.81 11.24 -13.77
N ASP A 18 -18.84 9.89 -13.90
CA ASP A 18 -18.48 9.20 -15.14
C ASP A 18 -17.03 9.45 -15.59
N ILE A 19 -16.07 9.16 -14.71
CA ILE A 19 -14.65 9.34 -15.01
C ILE A 19 -14.10 8.08 -15.69
N SER A 20 -13.47 8.27 -16.87
CA SER A 20 -12.76 7.20 -17.56
C SER A 20 -11.34 7.67 -17.90
N VAL A 21 -10.34 6.87 -17.49
CA VAL A 21 -8.92 7.15 -17.73
C VAL A 21 -8.11 5.86 -17.68
N THR A 22 -7.11 5.76 -18.56
CA THR A 22 -6.12 4.67 -18.53
C THR A 22 -4.79 5.23 -18.02
N ILE A 23 -4.20 4.55 -17.06
CA ILE A 23 -2.89 4.86 -16.45
C ILE A 23 -1.97 3.66 -16.72
N ASN A 24 -0.93 3.88 -17.51
CA ASN A 24 0.02 2.86 -17.92
C ASN A 24 1.19 2.76 -16.94
N LYS A 25 1.93 1.67 -17.04
CA LYS A 25 3.16 1.51 -16.27
C LYS A 25 4.19 2.56 -16.67
N GLY A 26 4.71 3.27 -15.68
CA GLY A 26 5.68 4.36 -15.87
C GLY A 26 5.05 5.74 -16.04
N ASP A 27 3.72 5.84 -16.13
CA ASP A 27 3.04 7.14 -16.18
C ASP A 27 3.16 7.88 -14.83
N ILE A 28 3.37 9.19 -14.91
CA ILE A 28 3.22 10.10 -13.77
C ILE A 28 1.97 10.94 -14.04
N VAL A 29 0.92 10.71 -13.28
CA VAL A 29 -0.38 11.38 -13.45
C VAL A 29 -0.61 12.38 -12.34
N VAL A 30 -0.93 13.61 -12.70
CA VAL A 30 -1.27 14.69 -11.77
C VAL A 30 -2.74 15.03 -11.89
N VAL A 31 -3.47 14.93 -10.76
CA VAL A 31 -4.89 15.28 -10.70
C VAL A 31 -5.04 16.72 -10.18
N LEU A 32 -5.48 17.63 -11.02
CA LEU A 32 -5.65 19.05 -10.70
C LEU A 32 -7.14 19.40 -10.54
N GLY A 33 -7.41 20.38 -9.68
CA GLY A 33 -8.75 20.90 -9.47
C GLY A 33 -8.87 21.67 -8.13
N PRO A 34 -9.94 22.45 -7.94
CA PRO A 34 -10.16 23.22 -6.72
C PRO A 34 -10.38 22.30 -5.51
N SER A 35 -10.32 22.87 -4.28
CA SER A 35 -10.68 22.13 -3.07
C SER A 35 -12.14 21.64 -3.17
N GLY A 36 -12.38 20.42 -2.71
CA GLY A 36 -13.71 19.80 -2.77
C GLY A 36 -14.14 19.24 -4.14
N SER A 37 -13.28 19.30 -5.18
CA SER A 37 -13.61 18.76 -6.51
C SER A 37 -13.57 17.22 -6.64
N GLY A 38 -13.34 16.49 -5.55
CA GLY A 38 -13.33 15.03 -5.55
C GLY A 38 -11.98 14.37 -5.80
N LYS A 39 -10.84 15.11 -5.84
CA LYS A 39 -9.50 14.53 -6.08
C LYS A 39 -9.15 13.41 -5.10
N SER A 40 -9.26 13.66 -3.80
CA SER A 40 -9.00 12.65 -2.76
C SER A 40 -10.00 11.49 -2.84
N THR A 41 -11.26 11.75 -3.19
CA THR A 41 -12.27 10.72 -3.41
C THR A 41 -11.87 9.82 -4.59
N PHE A 42 -11.42 10.41 -5.70
CA PHE A 42 -10.93 9.65 -6.84
C PHE A 42 -9.75 8.75 -6.46
N LEU A 43 -8.72 9.28 -5.80
CA LEU A 43 -7.57 8.50 -5.35
C LEU A 43 -7.97 7.36 -4.40
N ARG A 44 -8.92 7.63 -3.49
CA ARG A 44 -9.42 6.60 -2.56
C ARG A 44 -10.29 5.55 -3.25
N CYS A 45 -10.99 5.90 -4.33
CA CYS A 45 -11.68 4.91 -5.15
C CYS A 45 -10.69 4.02 -5.90
N LEU A 46 -9.56 4.55 -6.39
CA LEU A 46 -8.56 3.74 -7.13
C LEU A 46 -8.02 2.55 -6.33
N ASN A 47 -7.97 2.63 -5.00
CA ASN A 47 -7.59 1.51 -4.14
C ASN A 47 -8.76 0.94 -3.33
N CYS A 48 -10.00 1.29 -3.69
CA CYS A 48 -11.24 0.89 -3.05
C CYS A 48 -11.26 1.15 -1.53
N MET A 49 -10.58 2.20 -1.04
CA MET A 49 -10.81 2.71 0.32
C MET A 49 -12.18 3.38 0.43
N GLU A 50 -12.63 3.96 -0.68
CA GLU A 50 -14.01 4.39 -0.92
C GLU A 50 -14.57 3.52 -2.03
N ASP A 51 -15.60 2.74 -1.75
CA ASP A 51 -16.22 1.88 -2.76
C ASP A 51 -16.93 2.76 -3.81
N PRO A 52 -16.64 2.56 -5.11
CA PRO A 52 -17.39 3.23 -6.17
C PRO A 52 -18.89 2.94 -6.09
N THR A 53 -19.72 3.90 -6.50
CA THR A 53 -21.17 3.67 -6.67
C THR A 53 -21.53 3.18 -8.07
N GLY A 54 -20.58 3.21 -9.00
CA GLY A 54 -20.71 2.68 -10.36
C GLY A 54 -19.42 2.75 -11.13
N GLY A 55 -19.36 2.05 -12.25
CA GLY A 55 -18.17 1.90 -13.07
C GLY A 55 -17.26 0.77 -12.59
N SER A 56 -16.09 0.65 -13.23
CA SER A 56 -15.12 -0.40 -12.98
C SER A 56 -13.71 0.17 -12.83
N ILE A 57 -12.88 -0.51 -12.05
CA ILE A 57 -11.46 -0.20 -11.86
C ILE A 57 -10.66 -1.47 -12.13
N ILE A 58 -10.09 -1.55 -13.33
CA ILE A 58 -9.31 -2.72 -13.74
C ILE A 58 -7.85 -2.51 -13.32
N PHE A 59 -7.37 -3.31 -12.40
CA PHE A 59 -5.98 -3.33 -11.98
C PHE A 59 -5.35 -4.70 -12.25
N ASN A 60 -4.29 -4.73 -13.07
CA ASN A 60 -3.64 -5.96 -13.52
C ASN A 60 -4.64 -6.99 -14.10
N GLY A 61 -5.62 -6.52 -14.88
CA GLY A 61 -6.62 -7.36 -15.54
C GLY A 61 -7.79 -7.82 -14.65
N VAL A 62 -7.88 -7.33 -13.41
CA VAL A 62 -8.96 -7.68 -12.46
C VAL A 62 -9.76 -6.42 -12.12
N ASP A 63 -11.08 -6.49 -12.19
CA ASP A 63 -11.95 -5.42 -11.69
C ASP A 63 -11.97 -5.44 -10.15
N ILE A 64 -11.20 -4.53 -9.56
CA ILE A 64 -11.08 -4.43 -8.10
C ILE A 64 -12.27 -3.76 -7.43
N ALA A 65 -13.18 -3.17 -8.20
CA ALA A 65 -14.44 -2.63 -7.70
C ALA A 65 -15.52 -3.72 -7.52
N ASP A 66 -15.33 -4.92 -8.08
CA ASP A 66 -16.26 -6.05 -7.86
C ASP A 66 -16.15 -6.54 -6.41
N ILE A 67 -17.27 -6.54 -5.67
CA ILE A 67 -17.39 -6.98 -4.28
C ILE A 67 -16.94 -8.44 -4.05
N LYS A 68 -16.89 -9.25 -5.10
CA LYS A 68 -16.40 -10.63 -5.04
C LYS A 68 -14.88 -10.75 -4.96
N VAL A 69 -14.16 -9.68 -5.28
CA VAL A 69 -12.70 -9.63 -5.29
C VAL A 69 -12.17 -9.34 -3.89
N ASP A 70 -11.21 -10.15 -3.42
CA ASP A 70 -10.48 -9.82 -2.19
C ASP A 70 -9.52 -8.65 -2.47
N ILE A 71 -9.99 -7.43 -2.24
CA ILE A 71 -9.22 -6.21 -2.46
C ILE A 71 -7.89 -6.16 -1.70
N ASN A 72 -7.78 -6.88 -0.58
CA ASN A 72 -6.54 -6.88 0.21
C ASN A 72 -5.36 -7.52 -0.55
N ILE A 73 -5.63 -8.40 -1.52
CA ILE A 73 -4.61 -8.96 -2.40
C ILE A 73 -4.05 -7.85 -3.31
N HIS A 74 -4.91 -7.02 -3.87
CA HIS A 74 -4.55 -5.95 -4.81
C HIS A 74 -3.93 -4.74 -4.10
N ARG A 75 -4.43 -4.37 -2.91
CA ARG A 75 -3.84 -3.30 -2.08
C ARG A 75 -2.39 -3.54 -1.69
N ARG A 76 -1.90 -4.77 -1.69
CA ARG A 76 -0.47 -5.07 -1.47
C ARG A 76 0.43 -4.47 -2.55
N HIS A 77 -0.13 -4.28 -3.74
CA HIS A 77 0.53 -3.73 -4.92
C HIS A 77 0.28 -2.24 -5.13
N MET A 78 -0.47 -1.61 -4.21
CA MET A 78 -0.83 -0.20 -4.27
C MET A 78 -0.36 0.52 -3.00
N GLY A 79 0.64 1.37 -3.12
CA GLY A 79 1.04 2.27 -2.05
C GLY A 79 0.07 3.47 -1.97
N MET A 80 -0.24 3.93 -0.76
CA MET A 80 -0.96 5.19 -0.57
C MET A 80 -0.29 6.04 0.48
N VAL A 81 -0.06 7.30 0.13
CA VAL A 81 0.50 8.34 1.00
C VAL A 81 -0.59 9.39 1.19
N PHE A 82 -0.99 9.61 2.42
CA PHE A 82 -2.08 10.51 2.80
C PHE A 82 -1.57 11.90 3.15
N GLN A 83 -2.46 12.87 3.10
CA GLN A 83 -2.25 14.23 3.60
C GLN A 83 -1.79 14.24 5.06
N HIS A 84 -2.43 13.45 5.92
CA HIS A 84 -1.95 13.15 7.26
C HIS A 84 -1.08 11.91 7.21
N PHE A 85 0.07 11.94 7.85
CA PHE A 85 1.12 10.90 7.76
C PHE A 85 0.64 9.50 8.14
N ASN A 86 -0.40 9.38 8.98
CA ASN A 86 -1.03 8.14 9.43
C ASN A 86 -0.03 7.11 9.97
N LEU A 87 1.03 7.57 10.64
CA LEU A 87 1.97 6.70 11.32
C LEU A 87 1.38 6.16 12.63
N PHE A 88 1.70 4.91 12.94
CA PHE A 88 1.31 4.29 14.21
C PHE A 88 2.15 4.88 15.34
N ASN A 89 1.56 5.70 16.19
CA ASN A 89 2.25 6.41 17.28
C ASN A 89 2.80 5.47 18.36
N ASN A 90 2.26 4.28 18.48
CA ASN A 90 2.71 3.23 19.41
C ASN A 90 3.80 2.30 18.82
N LYS A 91 4.35 2.64 17.67
CA LYS A 91 5.43 1.91 17.00
C LYS A 91 6.56 2.85 16.66
N THR A 92 7.79 2.36 16.72
CA THR A 92 8.96 3.11 16.25
C THR A 92 8.91 3.30 14.73
N VAL A 93 9.76 4.18 14.21
CA VAL A 93 9.86 4.44 12.77
C VAL A 93 10.10 3.16 11.99
N ILE A 94 11.09 2.36 12.38
CA ILE A 94 11.39 1.11 11.69
C ILE A 94 10.24 0.11 11.79
N GLN A 95 9.56 0.04 12.93
CA GLN A 95 8.39 -0.83 13.12
C GLN A 95 7.21 -0.40 12.24
N ASN A 96 7.03 0.90 12.00
CA ASN A 96 6.04 1.41 11.07
C ASN A 96 6.30 0.91 9.64
N ILE A 97 7.55 0.96 9.19
CA ILE A 97 7.96 0.55 7.84
C ILE A 97 7.83 -0.98 7.68
N MET A 98 8.28 -1.74 8.68
CA MET A 98 8.29 -3.21 8.64
C MET A 98 6.90 -3.84 8.76
N LEU A 99 5.90 -3.12 9.27
CA LEU A 99 4.62 -3.70 9.70
C LEU A 99 3.93 -4.48 8.59
N ALA A 100 3.70 -3.85 7.43
CA ALA A 100 3.00 -4.47 6.32
C ALA A 100 3.81 -5.61 5.67
N PRO A 101 5.10 -5.43 5.32
CA PRO A 101 5.92 -6.51 4.76
C PRO A 101 5.96 -7.76 5.64
N VAL A 102 6.19 -7.59 6.94
CA VAL A 102 6.23 -8.72 7.89
C VAL A 102 4.86 -9.39 7.99
N TYR A 103 3.79 -8.60 8.10
CA TYR A 103 2.44 -9.14 8.22
C TYR A 103 2.06 -10.00 7.00
N VAL A 104 2.28 -9.49 5.79
CA VAL A 104 1.94 -10.17 4.54
C VAL A 104 2.74 -11.47 4.39
N LYS A 105 4.07 -11.41 4.50
CA LYS A 105 4.93 -12.60 4.40
C LYS A 105 4.60 -13.65 5.48
N CYS A 106 4.31 -13.22 6.72
CA CYS A 106 3.89 -14.13 7.78
C CYS A 106 2.50 -14.76 7.53
N GLN A 107 1.56 -14.03 6.93
CA GLN A 107 0.28 -14.61 6.51
C GLN A 107 0.47 -15.68 5.44
N GLU A 108 1.29 -15.43 4.44
CA GLU A 108 1.61 -16.39 3.38
C GLU A 108 2.28 -17.64 3.94
N LEU A 109 3.25 -17.47 4.83
CA LEU A 109 3.89 -18.58 5.54
C LEU A 109 2.86 -19.43 6.31
N ARG A 110 1.93 -18.80 7.03
CA ARG A 110 0.86 -19.52 7.75
C ARG A 110 -0.09 -20.24 6.80
N LYS A 111 -0.48 -19.59 5.67
CA LYS A 111 -1.33 -20.18 4.64
C LYS A 111 -0.68 -21.44 4.04
N ASN A 112 0.61 -21.36 3.71
CA ASN A 112 1.36 -22.49 3.15
C ASN A 112 1.52 -23.64 4.15
N LYS A 113 1.82 -23.34 5.42
CA LYS A 113 1.85 -24.35 6.49
C LYS A 113 0.50 -25.09 6.65
N ARG A 114 -0.61 -24.34 6.64
CA ARG A 114 -1.97 -24.92 6.70
C ARG A 114 -2.29 -25.77 5.48
N LYS A 115 -1.91 -25.33 4.27
CA LYS A 115 -2.08 -26.13 3.04
C LYS A 115 -1.28 -27.44 3.14
N ASN A 116 -0.03 -27.39 3.58
CA ASN A 116 0.81 -28.58 3.74
C ASN A 116 0.23 -29.57 4.74
N ILE A 117 -0.40 -29.12 5.83
CA ILE A 117 -1.11 -30.03 6.75
C ILE A 117 -2.27 -30.73 6.02
N LYS A 118 -3.07 -30.00 5.23
CA LYS A 118 -4.16 -30.57 4.45
C LYS A 118 -3.65 -31.58 3.41
N ILE A 119 -2.57 -31.26 2.70
CA ILE A 119 -1.94 -32.17 1.71
C ILE A 119 -1.44 -33.44 2.41
N ARG A 120 -0.78 -33.32 3.57
CA ARG A 120 -0.32 -34.49 4.35
C ARG A 120 -1.47 -35.41 4.74
N ILE A 121 -2.58 -34.83 5.24
CA ILE A 121 -3.77 -35.61 5.60
C ILE A 121 -4.36 -36.31 4.36
N LYS A 122 -4.50 -35.57 3.24
CA LYS A 122 -5.00 -36.13 2.00
C LYS A 122 -4.11 -37.28 1.48
N ASN A 123 -2.80 -37.11 1.56
CA ASN A 123 -1.81 -38.12 1.13
C ASN A 123 -1.82 -39.40 1.98
N LEU A 124 -2.40 -39.39 3.20
CA LEU A 124 -2.60 -40.60 4.00
C LEU A 124 -3.65 -41.52 3.39
N PHE A 125 -4.65 -40.96 2.68
CA PHE A 125 -5.79 -41.69 2.16
C PHE A 125 -5.80 -41.79 0.62
N SER A 126 -4.88 -41.08 -0.09
CA SER A 126 -4.83 -41.04 -1.55
C SER A 126 -3.72 -41.92 -2.12
N LYS A 127 -4.01 -42.61 -3.20
CA LYS A 127 -3.01 -43.37 -4.00
C LYS A 127 -2.08 -42.42 -4.77
N GLN A 128 -2.58 -41.23 -5.19
CA GLN A 128 -1.78 -40.17 -5.83
C GLN A 128 -1.38 -39.16 -4.75
N LYS A 129 -0.09 -39.04 -4.53
CA LYS A 129 0.45 -38.08 -3.53
C LYS A 129 0.67 -36.73 -4.16
N GLU A 130 0.13 -35.69 -3.53
CA GLU A 130 0.41 -34.29 -3.88
C GLU A 130 1.72 -33.83 -3.24
N GLU A 131 2.49 -33.02 -3.95
CA GLU A 131 3.72 -32.43 -3.45
C GLU A 131 3.45 -31.35 -2.38
N LEU A 132 4.30 -31.29 -1.38
CA LEU A 132 4.23 -30.24 -0.37
C LEU A 132 4.77 -28.93 -0.94
N ILE A 133 4.14 -27.81 -0.55
CA ILE A 133 4.65 -26.47 -0.87
C ILE A 133 5.97 -26.28 -0.12
N PRO A 134 7.08 -25.94 -0.77
CA PRO A 134 8.35 -25.69 -0.10
C PRO A 134 8.23 -24.49 0.85
N ILE A 135 8.65 -24.70 2.10
CA ILE A 135 8.71 -23.63 3.11
C ILE A 135 10.19 -23.37 3.37
N THR A 136 10.72 -22.35 2.71
CA THR A 136 12.15 -22.01 2.75
C THR A 136 12.47 -20.94 3.79
N THR A 137 11.46 -20.25 4.33
CA THR A 137 11.64 -19.12 5.24
C THR A 137 10.99 -19.32 6.59
N SER A 138 11.62 -18.78 7.63
CA SER A 138 11.12 -18.72 9.00
C SER A 138 10.59 -17.30 9.31
N LYS A 139 9.81 -17.17 10.41
CA LYS A 139 9.36 -15.85 10.87
C LYS A 139 10.54 -14.93 11.23
N ALA A 140 11.62 -15.50 11.78
CA ALA A 140 12.82 -14.74 12.16
C ALA A 140 13.54 -14.17 10.92
N GLU A 141 13.66 -14.96 9.85
CA GLU A 141 14.24 -14.53 8.58
C GLU A 141 13.38 -13.43 7.92
N ILE A 142 12.04 -13.60 7.89
CA ILE A 142 11.13 -12.57 7.40
C ILE A 142 11.34 -11.24 8.14
N GLN A 143 11.47 -11.28 9.46
CA GLN A 143 11.72 -10.07 10.25
C GLN A 143 13.09 -9.47 9.97
N LYS A 144 14.12 -10.30 9.82
CA LYS A 144 15.49 -9.85 9.49
C LYS A 144 15.52 -9.15 8.13
N GLU A 145 15.00 -9.79 7.09
CA GLU A 145 14.91 -9.21 5.74
C GLU A 145 14.13 -7.88 5.73
N ALA A 146 12.97 -7.85 6.40
CA ALA A 146 12.17 -6.64 6.49
C ALA A 146 12.91 -5.51 7.23
N LYS A 147 13.69 -5.83 8.26
CA LYS A 147 14.52 -4.86 8.98
C LYS A 147 15.64 -4.30 8.09
N GLU A 148 16.34 -5.16 7.37
CA GLU A 148 17.40 -4.76 6.43
C GLU A 148 16.83 -3.85 5.32
N GLN A 149 15.72 -4.23 4.73
CA GLN A 149 15.03 -3.41 3.73
C GLN A 149 14.59 -2.05 4.31
N ALA A 150 14.00 -2.03 5.49
CA ALA A 150 13.56 -0.81 6.16
C ALA A 150 14.74 0.12 6.47
N MET A 151 15.88 -0.41 6.94
CA MET A 151 17.10 0.37 7.19
C MET A 151 17.68 0.96 5.90
N ASN A 152 17.69 0.19 4.81
CA ASN A 152 18.15 0.68 3.51
C ASN A 152 17.26 1.84 3.00
N LEU A 153 15.96 1.72 3.17
CA LEU A 153 15.02 2.79 2.81
C LEU A 153 15.20 4.03 3.70
N LEU A 154 15.39 3.86 5.01
CA LEU A 154 15.67 4.98 5.94
C LEU A 154 16.97 5.69 5.59
N LYS A 155 18.01 4.96 5.21
CA LYS A 155 19.28 5.53 4.77
C LYS A 155 19.11 6.40 3.52
N ARG A 156 18.28 5.97 2.56
CA ARG A 156 18.00 6.76 1.34
C ARG A 156 17.35 8.12 1.62
N ILE A 157 16.63 8.24 2.74
CA ILE A 157 15.98 9.50 3.14
C ILE A 157 16.72 10.21 4.29
N GLY A 158 17.92 9.76 4.66
CA GLY A 158 18.76 10.38 5.71
C GLY A 158 18.13 10.32 7.11
N LEU A 159 17.43 9.23 7.44
CA LEU A 159 16.74 9.04 8.73
C LEU A 159 17.12 7.72 9.42
N GLU A 160 18.28 7.15 9.12
CA GLU A 160 18.74 5.89 9.73
C GLU A 160 18.95 6.02 11.25
N ASP A 161 19.39 7.21 11.73
CA ASP A 161 19.56 7.53 13.15
C ASP A 161 18.22 7.62 13.91
N LYS A 162 17.11 7.73 13.19
CA LYS A 162 15.74 7.82 13.72
C LYS A 162 14.98 6.50 13.68
N ALA A 163 15.63 5.38 13.33
CA ALA A 163 14.95 4.08 13.17
C ALA A 163 14.16 3.65 14.43
N ASP A 164 14.75 3.84 15.61
CA ASP A 164 14.20 3.34 16.87
C ASP A 164 13.41 4.40 17.67
N VAL A 165 13.22 5.63 17.14
CA VAL A 165 12.40 6.65 17.78
C VAL A 165 10.93 6.54 17.40
N TYR A 166 10.05 7.15 18.20
CA TYR A 166 8.62 7.20 17.93
C TYR A 166 8.25 8.39 17.03
N PRO A 167 7.17 8.29 16.23
CA PRO A 167 6.73 9.36 15.33
C PRO A 167 6.51 10.71 16.01
N SER A 168 6.15 10.73 17.30
CA SER A 168 5.93 11.97 18.07
C SER A 168 7.15 12.88 18.14
N THR A 169 8.37 12.33 18.01
CA THR A 169 9.63 13.07 18.07
C THR A 169 10.11 13.59 16.71
N LEU A 170 9.41 13.26 15.64
CA LEU A 170 9.76 13.64 14.27
C LEU A 170 9.11 14.98 13.87
N SER A 171 9.81 15.76 13.04
CA SER A 171 9.21 16.91 12.33
C SER A 171 8.16 16.46 11.30
N GLY A 172 7.32 17.39 10.82
CA GLY A 172 6.32 17.11 9.78
C GLY A 172 6.94 16.49 8.52
N GLY A 173 8.01 17.10 7.99
CA GLY A 173 8.72 16.56 6.80
C GLY A 173 9.35 15.19 7.04
N GLN A 174 9.89 14.93 8.23
CA GLN A 174 10.40 13.60 8.59
C GLN A 174 9.29 12.57 8.64
N LYS A 175 8.13 12.89 9.24
CA LYS A 175 6.95 12.01 9.26
C LYS A 175 6.47 11.68 7.85
N GLN A 176 6.45 12.65 6.95
CA GLN A 176 6.04 12.47 5.57
C GLN A 176 7.00 11.56 4.81
N ARG A 177 8.31 11.80 4.93
CA ARG A 177 9.33 10.91 4.34
C ARG A 177 9.20 9.47 4.83
N VAL A 178 8.96 9.27 6.13
CA VAL A 178 8.69 7.94 6.70
C VAL A 178 7.40 7.33 6.14
N ALA A 179 6.33 8.11 5.95
CA ALA A 179 5.08 7.63 5.36
C ALA A 179 5.25 7.17 3.90
N ILE A 180 6.06 7.90 3.11
CA ILE A 180 6.41 7.51 1.73
C ILE A 180 7.22 6.20 1.75
N VAL A 181 8.27 6.14 2.55
CA VAL A 181 9.12 4.94 2.67
C VAL A 181 8.34 3.72 3.16
N ARG A 182 7.38 3.90 4.08
CA ARG A 182 6.47 2.84 4.51
C ARG A 182 5.65 2.28 3.34
N SER A 183 5.18 3.14 2.43
CA SER A 183 4.45 2.71 1.24
C SER A 183 5.37 1.98 0.26
N LEU A 184 6.61 2.46 0.07
CA LEU A 184 7.62 1.82 -0.78
C LEU A 184 8.09 0.45 -0.26
N ALA A 185 8.03 0.21 1.06
CA ALA A 185 8.48 -1.04 1.66
C ALA A 185 7.71 -2.28 1.18
N MET A 186 6.52 -2.09 0.61
CA MET A 186 5.74 -3.16 -0.03
C MET A 186 6.13 -3.43 -1.48
N ASN A 187 7.06 -2.64 -2.06
CA ASN A 187 7.41 -2.67 -3.48
C ASN A 187 6.16 -2.61 -4.38
N PRO A 188 5.35 -1.56 -4.26
CA PRO A 188 4.07 -1.45 -4.96
C PRO A 188 4.26 -1.21 -6.46
N ASP A 189 3.29 -1.66 -7.27
CA ASP A 189 3.23 -1.40 -8.71
C ASP A 189 2.77 0.05 -9.01
N VAL A 190 2.03 0.65 -8.09
CA VAL A 190 1.54 2.04 -8.17
C VAL A 190 1.57 2.70 -6.80
N ILE A 191 1.86 4.00 -6.77
CA ILE A 191 1.77 4.82 -5.55
C ILE A 191 0.80 5.97 -5.79
N LEU A 192 -0.15 6.11 -4.89
CA LEU A 192 -1.15 7.16 -4.87
C LEU A 192 -0.76 8.20 -3.80
N PHE A 193 -0.68 9.47 -4.19
CA PHE A 193 -0.35 10.57 -3.29
C PHE A 193 -1.56 11.50 -3.13
N ASP A 194 -2.14 11.54 -1.94
CA ASP A 194 -3.26 12.41 -1.59
C ASP A 194 -2.72 13.64 -0.85
N GLU A 195 -2.47 14.72 -1.59
CA GLU A 195 -1.92 15.99 -1.11
C GLU A 195 -0.68 15.85 -0.19
N PRO A 196 0.39 15.15 -0.63
CA PRO A 196 1.49 14.73 0.25
C PRO A 196 2.32 15.89 0.82
N THR A 197 2.14 17.10 0.33
CA THR A 197 2.89 18.30 0.76
C THR A 197 2.06 19.32 1.51
N SER A 198 0.73 19.18 1.57
CA SER A 198 -0.19 20.18 2.14
C SER A 198 -0.03 20.42 3.65
N ALA A 199 0.50 19.41 4.37
CA ALA A 199 0.78 19.50 5.82
C ALA A 199 2.23 19.85 6.14
N LEU A 200 3.01 20.32 5.15
CA LEU A 200 4.43 20.61 5.27
C LEU A 200 4.73 22.10 5.17
N ASP A 201 5.76 22.53 5.88
CA ASP A 201 6.34 23.85 5.69
C ASP A 201 6.96 23.97 4.29
N PRO A 202 6.94 25.16 3.65
CA PRO A 202 7.44 25.36 2.28
C PRO A 202 8.87 24.85 2.06
N GLU A 203 9.74 24.95 3.05
CA GLU A 203 11.13 24.49 2.99
C GLU A 203 11.24 22.96 2.85
N MET A 204 10.26 22.22 3.37
CA MET A 204 10.26 20.76 3.36
C MET A 204 9.62 20.17 2.10
N VAL A 205 8.90 20.97 1.34
CA VAL A 205 8.17 20.51 0.12
C VAL A 205 9.15 19.99 -0.94
N GLY A 206 10.27 20.70 -1.14
CA GLY A 206 11.29 20.32 -2.12
C GLY A 206 11.85 18.92 -1.86
N GLU A 207 12.22 18.62 -0.62
CA GLU A 207 12.78 17.31 -0.22
C GLU A 207 11.80 16.15 -0.45
N VAL A 208 10.51 16.39 -0.21
CA VAL A 208 9.47 15.38 -0.42
C VAL A 208 9.20 15.16 -1.90
N LEU A 209 9.16 16.22 -2.71
CA LEU A 209 9.00 16.13 -4.17
C LEU A 209 10.15 15.39 -4.84
N ASP A 210 11.40 15.58 -4.37
CA ASP A 210 12.56 14.86 -4.90
C ASP A 210 12.52 13.36 -4.56
N LEU A 211 11.91 13.00 -3.43
CA LEU A 211 11.71 11.58 -3.07
C LEU A 211 10.62 10.91 -3.92
N MET A 212 9.70 11.68 -4.49
CA MET A 212 8.60 11.16 -5.32
C MET A 212 9.02 10.92 -6.78
N LYS A 213 10.15 11.47 -7.23
CA LYS A 213 10.74 11.23 -8.55
C LYS A 213 11.53 9.92 -8.59
#